data_04a00cb482161308d40047be1136d538
#
_entry.id   04a00cb482161308d40047be1136d538
#
_cell.length_a   1.000
_cell.length_b   1.000
_cell.length_c   1.000
_cell.angle_alpha   90.00
_cell.angle_beta   90.00
_cell.angle_gamma   90.00
#
_symmetry.space_group_name_H-M   'P 1'
#
loop_
_entity.id
_entity.type
_entity.pdbx_description
1 polymer ?
#
loop_
_entity_poly.entity_id
_entity_poly.type
_entity_poly.pdbx_seq_one_letter_code
_entity_poly.pdbx_strand_id
1 'polypeptide(L)'
;MDRVMEVQPTILLYNLQEGERAETIRRYLNSAGIRIIDVLPAEYMQKLGALLGLPGFEKDAGPNMGFSFSEEMLVMFAFTEQVMDDFFQSFRDAQIASVGLKAAVTPTNINWNSKQLYEAISEEHARIMAAKKGKK
;
A
#
# COMPACT_ATOMS: atom_id res chain seq x y z
N MET A 1 23.61 18.99 -15.72
CA MET A 1 23.13 18.92 -14.72
C MET A 1 22.47 17.83 -14.44
N ASP A 2 22.79 17.15 -13.79
CA ASP A 2 22.19 16.16 -13.53
C ASP A 2 21.29 16.22 -12.56
N ARG A 3 20.31 16.05 -12.82
CA ARG A 3 19.32 16.10 -12.09
C ARG A 3 19.02 14.84 -11.57
N VAL A 4 19.09 14.69 -10.35
CA VAL A 4 18.64 13.51 -9.73
C VAL A 4 17.17 13.41 -10.02
N MET A 5 16.81 12.28 -10.60
CA MET A 5 15.42 12.07 -10.84
C MET A 5 14.80 11.72 -9.55
N GLU A 6 14.04 12.61 -9.01
CA GLU A 6 13.34 12.31 -7.81
C GLU A 6 12.12 11.50 -8.12
N VAL A 7 11.98 10.39 -7.46
CA VAL A 7 10.81 9.56 -7.63
C VAL A 7 9.74 10.05 -6.70
N GLN A 8 8.59 10.37 -7.24
CA GLN A 8 7.47 10.86 -6.45
C GLN A 8 6.98 9.76 -5.51
N PRO A 9 6.80 10.07 -4.22
CA PRO A 9 6.22 9.08 -3.33
C PRO A 9 4.87 8.64 -3.85
N THR A 10 4.64 7.34 -3.85
CA THR A 10 3.44 6.76 -4.42
C THR A 10 2.89 5.72 -3.45
N ILE A 11 1.57 5.62 -3.39
CA ILE A 11 0.94 4.65 -2.52
C ILE A 11 -0.09 3.85 -3.31
N LEU A 12 -0.09 2.55 -3.11
CA LEU A 12 -1.12 1.68 -3.64
C LEU A 12 -2.16 1.50 -2.55
N LEU A 13 -3.41 1.77 -2.87
CA LEU A 13 -4.50 1.65 -1.91
C LEU A 13 -5.43 0.52 -2.34
N TYR A 14 -5.79 -0.32 -1.37
CA TYR A 14 -6.68 -1.44 -1.57
C TYR A 14 -7.87 -1.28 -0.64
N ASN A 15 -9.07 -1.26 -1.21
CA ASN A 15 -10.32 -1.19 -0.45
C ASN A 15 -10.45 0.08 0.39
N LEU A 16 -9.95 1.19 -0.13
CA LEU A 16 -10.01 2.49 0.53
C LEU A 16 -10.50 3.56 -0.44
N GLN A 17 -11.58 3.24 -1.17
CA GLN A 17 -12.07 4.16 -2.18
C GLN A 17 -13.22 5.03 -1.72
N GLU A 18 -14.01 4.57 -0.78
CA GLU A 18 -15.24 5.25 -0.40
C GLU A 18 -15.35 5.43 1.10
N GLY A 19 -16.10 6.45 1.50
CA GLY A 19 -16.39 6.69 2.89
C GLY A 19 -15.57 7.84 3.44
N GLU A 20 -16.01 8.36 4.57
CA GLU A 20 -15.37 9.49 5.20
C GLU A 20 -13.90 9.23 5.54
N ARG A 21 -13.64 8.04 6.03
CA ARG A 21 -12.28 7.67 6.41
C ARG A 21 -11.36 7.67 5.21
N ALA A 22 -11.83 7.06 4.10
CA ALA A 22 -11.04 7.02 2.88
C ALA A 22 -10.81 8.43 2.34
N GLU A 23 -11.83 9.28 2.42
CA GLU A 23 -11.70 10.65 1.93
C GLU A 23 -10.68 11.43 2.75
N THR A 24 -10.68 11.24 4.07
CA THR A 24 -9.72 11.91 4.92
C THR A 24 -8.29 11.50 4.58
N ILE A 25 -8.08 10.20 4.40
CA ILE A 25 -6.76 9.69 4.05
C ILE A 25 -6.32 10.25 2.69
N ARG A 26 -7.21 10.23 1.71
CA ARG A 26 -6.88 10.68 0.37
C ARG A 26 -6.60 12.17 0.32
N ARG A 27 -7.34 12.94 1.09
CA ARG A 27 -7.12 14.39 1.14
C ARG A 27 -5.72 14.70 1.67
N TYR A 28 -5.30 13.98 2.71
CA TYR A 28 -3.96 14.16 3.22
C TYR A 28 -2.91 13.81 2.17
N LEU A 29 -3.09 12.65 1.52
CA LEU A 29 -2.12 12.19 0.53
C LEU A 29 -1.98 13.20 -0.61
N ASN A 30 -3.11 13.73 -1.07
CA ASN A 30 -3.07 14.72 -2.13
C ASN A 30 -2.35 15.98 -1.69
N SER A 31 -2.62 16.42 -0.47
CA SER A 31 -1.98 17.63 0.03
C SER A 31 -0.49 17.45 0.24
N ALA A 32 -0.06 16.22 0.48
CA ALA A 32 1.36 15.94 0.73
C ALA A 32 2.11 15.62 -0.57
N GLY A 33 1.43 15.66 -1.71
CA GLY A 33 2.09 15.40 -2.98
C GLY A 33 2.37 13.93 -3.22
N ILE A 34 1.61 13.04 -2.58
CA ILE A 34 1.80 11.60 -2.73
C ILE A 34 0.83 11.10 -3.80
N ARG A 35 1.37 10.40 -4.79
CA ARG A 35 0.55 9.87 -5.87
C ARG A 35 -0.23 8.68 -5.38
N ILE A 36 -1.54 8.63 -5.68
CA ILE A 36 -2.41 7.56 -5.26
C ILE A 36 -2.72 6.67 -6.45
N ILE A 37 -2.55 5.37 -6.28
CA ILE A 37 -2.96 4.39 -7.26
C ILE A 37 -3.92 3.44 -6.57
N ASP A 38 -5.16 3.39 -7.04
CA ASP A 38 -6.13 2.44 -6.52
C ASP A 38 -5.97 1.13 -7.24
N VAL A 39 -5.80 0.04 -6.49
CA VAL A 39 -5.63 -1.27 -7.09
C VAL A 39 -6.95 -2.02 -6.95
N LEU A 40 -7.48 -2.44 -8.09
CA LEU A 40 -8.74 -3.15 -8.14
C LEU A 40 -8.51 -4.65 -8.28
N PRO A 41 -9.47 -5.48 -7.90
CA PRO A 41 -9.27 -6.93 -7.95
C PRO A 41 -8.79 -7.44 -9.30
N ALA A 42 -9.22 -6.82 -10.38
CA ALA A 42 -8.81 -7.26 -11.72
C ALA A 42 -7.29 -7.16 -11.90
N GLU A 43 -6.63 -6.33 -11.08
CA GLU A 43 -5.19 -6.11 -11.21
C GLU A 43 -4.36 -6.85 -10.17
N TYR A 44 -4.99 -7.66 -9.33
CA TYR A 44 -4.27 -8.28 -8.21
C TYR A 44 -3.16 -9.24 -8.64
N MET A 45 -3.20 -9.73 -9.87
CA MET A 45 -2.18 -10.65 -10.34
C MET A 45 -0.97 -9.93 -10.95
N GLN A 46 -1.05 -8.61 -11.13
CA GLN A 46 0.08 -7.85 -11.68
C GLN A 46 1.14 -7.65 -10.62
N LYS A 47 2.41 -7.64 -11.04
CA LYS A 47 3.49 -7.37 -10.10
C LYS A 47 3.39 -5.95 -9.57
N LEU A 48 3.83 -5.75 -8.34
CA LEU A 48 3.78 -4.42 -7.75
C LEU A 48 4.51 -3.40 -8.61
N GLY A 49 5.68 -3.79 -9.16
CA GLY A 49 6.41 -2.88 -10.04
C GLY A 49 5.60 -2.47 -11.26
N ALA A 50 4.78 -3.39 -11.79
CA ALA A 50 3.93 -3.07 -12.93
C ALA A 50 2.81 -2.12 -12.54
N LEU A 51 2.22 -2.33 -11.36
CA LEU A 51 1.17 -1.44 -10.88
C LEU A 51 1.71 -0.03 -10.68
N LEU A 52 2.97 0.08 -10.27
CA LEU A 52 3.61 1.37 -10.06
C LEU A 52 4.09 2.01 -11.38
N GLY A 53 4.06 1.26 -12.46
CA GLY A 53 4.51 1.78 -13.75
C GLY A 53 6.01 1.89 -13.88
N LEU A 54 6.75 1.06 -13.16
CA LEU A 54 8.21 1.17 -13.16
C LEU A 54 8.81 0.54 -14.41
N PRO A 55 9.96 1.05 -14.88
CA PRO A 55 10.62 0.48 -16.05
C PRO A 55 10.94 -0.99 -15.82
N GLY A 56 10.77 -1.79 -16.86
CA GLY A 56 11.06 -3.22 -16.77
C GLY A 56 9.93 -4.06 -16.26
N PHE A 57 8.81 -3.45 -15.87
CA PHE A 57 7.64 -4.17 -15.39
C PHE A 57 6.46 -3.87 -16.29
N GLU A 58 5.83 -4.90 -16.82
CA GLU A 58 4.66 -4.72 -17.67
C GLU A 58 3.47 -5.41 -17.08
N LYS A 59 2.29 -4.88 -17.35
CA LYS A 59 1.05 -5.48 -16.87
C LYS A 59 0.66 -6.58 -17.84
N ASP A 60 1.37 -7.70 -17.75
CA ASP A 60 1.14 -8.80 -18.66
C ASP A 60 0.71 -10.08 -17.96
N ALA A 61 0.35 -10.01 -16.71
CA ALA A 61 -0.12 -11.18 -15.99
C ALA A 61 -1.52 -11.55 -16.47
N GLY A 62 -1.86 -12.79 -16.33
CA GLY A 62 -3.18 -13.26 -16.71
C GLY A 62 -4.26 -12.67 -15.81
N PRO A 63 -5.50 -12.97 -16.09
CA PRO A 63 -6.60 -12.42 -15.30
C PRO A 63 -6.63 -12.97 -13.88
N ASN A 64 -7.22 -12.21 -12.98
CA ASN A 64 -7.43 -12.66 -11.63
C ASN A 64 -8.62 -13.60 -11.63
N MET A 65 -8.39 -14.85 -11.23
CA MET A 65 -9.39 -15.89 -11.30
C MET A 65 -10.20 -16.00 -10.01
N GLY A 66 -10.63 -14.87 -9.47
CA GLY A 66 -11.55 -14.89 -8.36
C GLY A 66 -10.98 -14.56 -7.00
N PHE A 67 -9.68 -14.32 -6.89
CA PHE A 67 -9.11 -13.93 -5.61
C PHE A 67 -9.50 -12.48 -5.27
N SER A 68 -9.92 -12.26 -4.05
CA SER A 68 -10.14 -10.88 -3.58
C SER A 68 -10.11 -10.88 -2.06
N PHE A 69 -10.01 -9.69 -1.50
CA PHE A 69 -10.06 -9.53 -0.06
C PHE A 69 -10.72 -8.19 0.22
N SER A 70 -11.27 -8.05 1.40
CA SER A 70 -12.02 -6.85 1.78
C SER A 70 -11.26 -5.95 2.74
N GLU A 71 -10.19 -6.45 3.35
CA GLU A 71 -9.44 -5.63 4.28
C GLU A 71 -8.75 -4.48 3.58
N GLU A 72 -8.62 -3.37 4.30
CA GLU A 72 -7.84 -2.25 3.81
C GLU A 72 -6.37 -2.61 3.83
N MET A 73 -5.67 -2.24 2.78
CA MET A 73 -4.23 -2.45 2.71
C MET A 73 -3.60 -1.27 1.98
N LEU A 74 -2.42 -0.89 2.40
CA LEU A 74 -1.69 0.14 1.69
C LEU A 74 -0.24 -0.28 1.50
N VAL A 75 0.33 0.13 0.37
CA VAL A 75 1.71 -0.20 0.02
C VAL A 75 2.39 1.10 -0.38
N MET A 76 3.47 1.41 0.32
CA MET A 76 4.17 2.68 0.15
C MET A 76 5.40 2.50 -0.72
N PHE A 77 5.59 3.40 -1.68
CA PHE A 77 6.74 3.36 -2.57
C PHE A 77 7.43 4.71 -2.59
N ALA A 78 8.74 4.71 -2.41
CA ALA A 78 9.58 5.92 -2.43
C ALA A 78 9.23 6.89 -1.29
N PHE A 79 8.76 6.36 -0.18
CA PHE A 79 8.54 7.16 1.02
C PHE A 79 9.87 7.29 1.76
N THR A 80 10.21 8.52 2.14
CA THR A 80 11.29 8.71 3.09
C THR A 80 10.74 8.43 4.48
N GLU A 81 11.63 8.31 5.45
CA GLU A 81 11.18 8.12 6.82
C GLU A 81 10.28 9.26 7.27
N GLN A 82 10.64 10.50 6.89
CA GLN A 82 9.84 11.64 7.28
C GLN A 82 8.45 11.60 6.64
N VAL A 83 8.39 11.25 5.36
CA VAL A 83 7.09 11.18 4.67
C VAL A 83 6.21 10.12 5.33
N MET A 84 6.81 8.98 5.69
CA MET A 84 6.07 7.91 6.35
C MET A 84 5.58 8.35 7.73
N ASP A 85 6.45 8.98 8.51
CA ASP A 85 6.08 9.42 9.85
C ASP A 85 4.97 10.47 9.80
N ASP A 86 5.07 11.41 8.87
CA ASP A 86 4.05 12.44 8.73
C ASP A 86 2.71 11.83 8.31
N PHE A 87 2.77 10.84 7.44
CA PHE A 87 1.55 10.16 6.99
C PHE A 87 0.87 9.47 8.16
N PHE A 88 1.63 8.72 8.95
CA PHE A 88 1.04 8.03 10.10
C PHE A 88 0.56 9.02 11.16
N GLN A 89 1.27 10.13 11.32
CA GLN A 89 0.82 11.15 12.26
C GLN A 89 -0.52 11.74 11.84
N SER A 90 -0.77 11.82 10.53
CA SER A 90 -2.01 12.39 10.05
C SER A 90 -3.23 11.58 10.50
N PHE A 91 -3.07 10.28 10.69
CA PHE A 91 -4.16 9.45 11.22
C PHE A 91 -4.48 9.84 12.65
N ARG A 92 -3.44 10.05 13.46
CA ARG A 92 -3.64 10.46 14.84
C ARG A 92 -4.25 11.86 14.92
N ASP A 93 -3.78 12.76 14.07
CA ASP A 93 -4.30 14.13 14.05
C ASP A 93 -5.77 14.16 13.67
N ALA A 94 -6.17 13.31 12.73
CA ALA A 94 -7.56 13.23 12.28
C ALA A 94 -8.40 12.32 13.17
N GLN A 95 -7.78 11.65 14.13
CA GLN A 95 -8.47 10.75 15.06
C GLN A 95 -9.20 9.64 14.31
N ILE A 96 -8.53 9.07 13.31
CA ILE A 96 -9.07 7.92 12.59
C ILE A 96 -8.16 6.73 12.83
N ALA A 97 -8.76 5.54 12.74
CA ALA A 97 -8.03 4.31 12.97
C ALA A 97 -7.01 4.07 11.86
N SER A 98 -5.88 3.48 12.22
CA SER A 98 -4.85 3.17 11.23
C SER A 98 -5.30 2.01 10.34
N VAL A 99 -4.61 1.87 9.21
CA VAL A 99 -4.83 0.73 8.31
C VAL A 99 -3.99 -0.42 8.85
N GLY A 100 -4.61 -1.58 9.01
CA GLY A 100 -3.92 -2.72 9.63
C GLY A 100 -2.85 -3.35 8.77
N LEU A 101 -3.09 -3.43 7.46
CA LEU A 101 -2.14 -4.08 6.56
C LEU A 101 -1.35 -3.02 5.81
N LYS A 102 -0.07 -2.91 6.12
CA LYS A 102 0.81 -1.90 5.53
C LYS A 102 2.12 -2.53 5.12
N ALA A 103 2.65 -2.10 4.00
CA ALA A 103 3.94 -2.57 3.55
C ALA A 103 4.64 -1.48 2.76
N ALA A 104 5.95 -1.56 2.72
CA ALA A 104 6.76 -0.73 1.85
C ALA A 104 7.29 -1.60 0.73
N VAL A 105 7.44 -1.02 -0.46
CA VAL A 105 7.99 -1.76 -1.59
C VAL A 105 9.48 -2.00 -1.34
N THR A 106 9.92 -3.23 -1.55
CA THR A 106 11.32 -3.62 -1.35
C THR A 106 11.84 -4.25 -2.65
N PRO A 107 13.16 -4.41 -2.77
CA PRO A 107 13.69 -5.12 -3.94
C PRO A 107 13.13 -6.53 -4.10
N THR A 108 12.69 -7.14 -3.01
CA THR A 108 12.11 -8.47 -3.08
C THR A 108 10.65 -8.43 -3.50
N ASN A 109 9.82 -7.68 -2.76
CA ASN A 109 8.39 -7.75 -3.01
C ASN A 109 7.93 -6.98 -4.25
N ILE A 110 8.81 -6.18 -4.84
CA ILE A 110 8.47 -5.46 -6.06
C ILE A 110 8.11 -6.44 -7.19
N ASN A 111 8.58 -7.67 -7.08
CA ASN A 111 8.29 -8.73 -8.06
C ASN A 111 7.07 -9.57 -7.68
N TRP A 112 6.48 -9.31 -6.53
CA TRP A 112 5.30 -10.04 -6.09
C TRP A 112 4.05 -9.39 -6.64
N ASN A 113 2.98 -10.17 -6.75
CA ASN A 113 1.68 -9.58 -7.05
C ASN A 113 0.95 -9.28 -5.74
N SER A 114 -0.21 -8.62 -5.85
CA SER A 114 -0.95 -8.19 -4.66
C SER A 114 -1.41 -9.38 -3.81
N LYS A 115 -1.75 -10.50 -4.45
CA LYS A 115 -2.17 -11.67 -3.70
C LYS A 115 -1.06 -12.19 -2.82
N GLN A 116 0.14 -12.31 -3.38
CA GLN A 116 1.30 -12.77 -2.61
C GLN A 116 1.62 -11.85 -1.47
N LEU A 117 1.57 -10.54 -1.72
CA LEU A 117 1.84 -9.57 -0.68
C LEU A 117 0.78 -9.63 0.41
N TYR A 118 -0.49 -9.67 0.01
CA TYR A 118 -1.57 -9.72 0.98
C TYR A 118 -1.44 -10.94 1.88
N GLU A 119 -1.15 -12.10 1.29
CA GLU A 119 -1.01 -13.32 2.08
C GLU A 119 0.14 -13.22 3.07
N ALA A 120 1.26 -12.67 2.63
CA ALA A 120 2.42 -12.57 3.50
C ALA A 120 2.18 -11.62 4.68
N ILE A 121 1.65 -10.42 4.40
CA ILE A 121 1.51 -9.47 5.49
C ILE A 121 0.29 -9.73 6.36
N SER A 122 -0.76 -10.35 5.82
CA SER A 122 -1.90 -10.69 6.66
C SER A 122 -1.54 -11.84 7.60
N GLU A 123 -0.70 -12.76 7.16
CA GLU A 123 -0.23 -13.83 8.02
C GLU A 123 0.65 -13.28 9.15
N GLU A 124 1.55 -12.37 8.80
CA GLU A 124 2.39 -11.75 9.81
C GLU A 124 1.57 -10.93 10.79
N HIS A 125 0.58 -10.20 10.28
CA HIS A 125 -0.29 -9.40 11.14
C HIS A 125 -1.05 -10.30 12.12
N ALA A 126 -1.55 -11.43 11.64
CA ALA A 126 -2.26 -12.37 12.49
C ALA A 126 -1.35 -12.93 13.58
N ARG A 127 -0.10 -13.22 13.24
CA ARG A 127 0.86 -13.71 14.24
C ARG A 127 1.14 -12.67 15.31
N ILE A 128 1.28 -11.40 14.89
CA ILE A 128 1.53 -10.34 15.84
C ILE A 128 0.34 -10.15 16.76
N MET A 129 -0.87 -10.16 16.21
CA MET A 129 -2.05 -10.00 17.04
C MET A 129 -2.24 -11.17 18.00
N ALA A 130 -1.93 -12.38 17.55
CA ALA A 130 -2.02 -13.56 18.42
C ALA A 130 -1.01 -13.48 19.56
N ALA A 131 0.20 -13.00 19.27
CA ALA A 131 1.23 -12.85 20.29
C ALA A 131 0.81 -11.82 21.33
N LYS A 132 0.20 -10.72 20.88
CA LYS A 132 -0.28 -9.69 21.81
C LYS A 132 -1.37 -10.24 22.70
N LYS A 133 -2.27 -11.04 22.12
CA LYS A 133 -3.35 -11.63 22.93
C LYS A 133 -2.81 -12.64 23.92
N GLY A 134 -1.77 -13.35 23.58
CA GLY A 134 -1.21 -14.34 24.45
C GLY A 134 -0.45 -13.77 25.62
N LYS A 135 -0.13 -12.46 25.55
CA LYS A 135 0.57 -11.85 26.65
C LYS A 135 -0.41 -11.28 27.62
N LYS A 136 -0.30 -11.67 28.81
CA LYS A 136 -1.21 -11.17 29.83
C LYS A 136 -0.50 -10.31 30.78
#